data_3315af229fcbfd2b4de07198a8d251f8
#
_entry.id   3315af229fcbfd2b4de07198a8d251f8
#
_cell.length_a   1.000
_cell.length_b   1.000
_cell.length_c   1.000
_cell.angle_alpha   90.00
_cell.angle_beta   90.00
_cell.angle_gamma   90.00
#
_symmetry.space_group_name_H-M   'P 1'
#
loop_
_entity.id
_entity.type
_entity.pdbx_description
1 polymer ?
#
loop_
_entity_poly.entity_id
_entity_poly.type
_entity_poly.pdbx_seq_one_letter_code
_entity_poly.pdbx_strand_id
1 'polypeptide(L)'
;MNTFTEGTTRYFDISKPEAPRQTYAKKTGSQVNMISQSWDGKRVYVSSSLLANWDKSGRDNEQFVKLFAWDGKELSERWKVDFYRLKLGRPHHMKFGAGPGQRAAPAAGTVAAR
;
A
#
# COMPACT_ATOMS: atom_id res chain seq x y z
N MET A 1 5.84 4.55 -5.28
CA MET A 1 4.88 5.48 -5.93
C MET A 1 3.85 4.67 -6.69
N ASN A 2 2.61 5.08 -6.66
CA ASN A 2 1.58 4.50 -7.50
C ASN A 2 0.83 5.60 -8.27
N THR A 3 0.10 5.20 -9.27
CA THR A 3 -0.75 6.10 -10.05
C THR A 3 -2.20 5.66 -9.89
N PHE A 4 -3.02 6.57 -9.43
CA PHE A 4 -4.41 6.28 -9.08
C PHE A 4 -5.21 5.69 -10.24
N THR A 5 -5.24 6.37 -11.36
CA THR A 5 -6.04 5.96 -12.52
C THR A 5 -5.54 4.67 -13.16
N GLU A 6 -4.23 4.51 -13.26
CA GLU A 6 -3.63 3.31 -13.85
C GLU A 6 -3.57 2.13 -12.89
N GLY A 7 -3.56 2.41 -11.58
CA GLY A 7 -3.37 1.39 -10.57
C GLY A 7 -1.98 0.77 -10.57
N THR A 8 -0.98 1.53 -10.96
CA THR A 8 0.40 1.06 -11.12
C THR A 8 1.25 1.49 -9.94
N THR A 9 1.96 0.55 -9.34
CA THR A 9 2.99 0.80 -8.34
C THR A 9 4.34 0.86 -9.04
N ARG A 10 5.11 1.90 -8.76
CA ARG A 10 6.41 2.18 -9.42
C ARG A 10 7.51 2.29 -8.39
N TYR A 11 8.67 1.76 -8.73
CA TYR A 11 9.89 1.85 -7.94
C TYR A 11 10.89 2.75 -8.64
N PHE A 12 11.59 3.55 -7.85
CA PHE A 12 12.62 4.45 -8.35
C PHE A 12 13.90 4.25 -7.55
N ASP A 13 15.01 4.18 -8.25
CA ASP A 13 16.33 4.31 -7.68
C ASP A 13 16.57 5.80 -7.39
N ILE A 14 16.79 6.12 -6.13
CA ILE A 14 17.05 7.48 -5.66
C ILE A 14 18.47 7.64 -5.13
N SER A 15 19.39 6.77 -5.52
CA SER A 15 20.81 6.90 -5.17
C SER A 15 21.38 8.24 -5.61
N LYS A 16 20.82 8.82 -6.67
CA LYS A 16 21.03 10.19 -7.09
C LYS A 16 19.70 10.93 -7.00
N PRO A 17 19.42 11.61 -5.88
CA PRO A 17 18.10 12.21 -5.66
C PRO A 17 17.71 13.25 -6.72
N GLU A 18 18.70 13.91 -7.32
CA GLU A 18 18.50 14.90 -8.39
C GLU A 18 18.13 14.26 -9.73
N ALA A 19 18.33 12.95 -9.86
CA ALA A 19 18.04 12.20 -11.09
C ALA A 19 17.43 10.82 -10.76
N PRO A 20 16.22 10.77 -10.23
CA PRO A 20 15.58 9.51 -9.89
C PRO A 20 15.29 8.69 -11.15
N ARG A 21 15.59 7.40 -11.09
CA ARG A 21 15.43 6.50 -12.24
C ARG A 21 14.43 5.41 -11.92
N GLN A 22 13.38 5.29 -12.72
CA GLN A 22 12.42 4.20 -12.56
C GLN A 22 13.08 2.87 -12.88
N THR A 23 12.98 1.93 -11.93
CA THR A 23 13.57 0.59 -12.05
C THR A 23 12.53 -0.49 -12.25
N TYR A 24 11.28 -0.24 -11.85
CA TYR A 24 10.22 -1.24 -11.92
C TYR A 24 8.84 -0.58 -11.94
N ALA A 25 7.88 -1.25 -12.58
CA ALA A 25 6.48 -0.86 -12.54
C ALA A 25 5.60 -2.10 -12.67
N LYS A 26 4.52 -2.14 -11.90
CA LYS A 26 3.54 -3.22 -11.96
C LYS A 26 2.15 -2.68 -11.68
N LYS A 27 1.18 -3.11 -12.47
CA LYS A 27 -0.22 -2.86 -12.15
C LYS A 27 -0.61 -3.70 -10.94
N THR A 28 -1.02 -3.06 -9.86
CA THR A 28 -1.32 -3.71 -8.59
C THR A 28 -2.81 -3.74 -8.27
N GLY A 29 -3.61 -3.02 -9.02
CA GLY A 29 -5.06 -3.00 -8.88
C GLY A 29 -5.63 -1.80 -9.61
N SER A 30 -6.94 -1.60 -9.57
CA SER A 30 -7.55 -0.36 -10.01
C SER A 30 -7.74 0.59 -8.83
N GLN A 31 -7.66 1.86 -9.11
CA GLN A 31 -7.84 2.93 -8.11
C GLN A 31 -6.95 2.75 -6.87
N VAL A 32 -5.71 2.31 -7.08
CA VAL A 32 -4.74 2.15 -6.01
C VAL A 32 -4.37 3.51 -5.44
N ASN A 33 -4.50 3.67 -4.15
CA ASN A 33 -4.27 4.95 -3.50
C ASN A 33 -3.13 4.91 -2.49
N MET A 34 -3.21 4.02 -1.53
CA MET A 34 -2.24 4.02 -0.43
C MET A 34 -1.28 2.85 -0.55
N ILE A 35 -0.06 3.11 -0.18
CA ILE A 35 1.01 2.13 -0.16
C ILE A 35 1.74 2.21 1.17
N SER A 36 2.04 1.07 1.75
CA SER A 36 2.85 0.96 2.96
C SER A 36 3.87 -0.14 2.78
N GLN A 37 5.06 0.07 3.28
CA GLN A 37 6.16 -0.88 3.16
C GLN A 37 6.62 -1.30 4.55
N SER A 38 6.92 -2.59 4.72
CA SER A 38 7.50 -3.08 5.96
C SER A 38 8.90 -2.51 6.17
N TRP A 39 9.35 -2.48 7.43
CA TRP A 39 10.63 -1.90 7.80
C TRP A 39 11.83 -2.57 7.12
N ASP A 40 11.71 -3.86 6.81
CA ASP A 40 12.75 -4.60 6.07
C ASP A 40 12.67 -4.39 4.56
N GLY A 41 11.68 -3.64 4.09
CA GLY A 41 11.48 -3.38 2.67
C GLY A 41 10.94 -4.54 1.85
N LYS A 42 10.70 -5.69 2.45
CA LYS A 42 10.37 -6.93 1.71
C LYS A 42 8.87 -7.14 1.48
N ARG A 43 8.03 -6.39 2.18
CA ARG A 43 6.58 -6.51 2.06
C ARG A 43 5.98 -5.16 1.74
N VAL A 44 5.14 -5.15 0.73
CA VAL A 44 4.45 -3.95 0.28
C VAL A 44 2.96 -4.20 0.32
N TYR A 45 2.26 -3.35 1.03
CA TYR A 45 0.81 -3.39 1.14
C TYR A 45 0.23 -2.26 0.31
N VAL A 46 -0.77 -2.60 -0.46
CA VAL A 46 -1.43 -1.66 -1.36
C VAL A 46 -2.93 -1.73 -1.10
N SER A 47 -3.56 -0.59 -0.94
CA SER A 47 -5.01 -0.53 -0.80
C SER A 47 -5.64 0.24 -1.94
N SER A 48 -6.88 -0.11 -2.24
CA SER A 48 -7.72 0.66 -3.14
C SER A 48 -8.10 2.00 -2.50
N SER A 49 -8.62 2.89 -3.32
CA SER A 49 -8.97 4.22 -2.85
C SER A 49 -10.24 4.23 -2.00
N LEU A 50 -10.20 5.05 -0.97
CA LEU A 50 -11.38 5.50 -0.25
C LEU A 50 -12.31 6.32 -1.16
N LEU A 51 -11.75 6.93 -2.18
CA LEU A 51 -12.42 7.87 -3.08
C LEU A 51 -12.70 7.23 -4.44
N ALA A 52 -13.32 6.06 -4.43
CA ALA A 52 -13.50 5.22 -5.62
C ALA A 52 -14.12 5.93 -6.81
N ASN A 53 -14.97 6.91 -6.58
CA ASN A 53 -15.64 7.66 -7.65
C ASN A 53 -15.11 9.09 -7.80
N TRP A 54 -13.91 9.34 -7.29
CA TRP A 54 -13.32 10.66 -7.35
C TRP A 54 -13.19 11.19 -8.77
N ASP A 55 -12.73 10.34 -9.67
CA ASP A 55 -12.57 10.68 -11.08
C ASP A 55 -13.84 10.46 -11.92
N LYS A 56 -14.93 10.03 -11.28
CA LYS A 56 -16.23 9.72 -11.92
C LYS A 56 -16.17 8.63 -13.00
N SER A 57 -15.01 8.04 -13.21
CA SER A 57 -14.82 6.96 -14.18
C SER A 57 -14.66 5.60 -13.53
N GLY A 58 -14.38 5.59 -12.25
CA GLY A 58 -14.09 4.37 -11.50
C GLY A 58 -15.33 3.56 -11.16
N ARG A 59 -15.16 2.26 -11.16
CA ARG A 59 -16.17 1.35 -10.66
C ARG A 59 -15.94 1.16 -9.15
N ASP A 60 -17.01 1.27 -8.40
CA ASP A 60 -16.98 1.15 -6.94
C ASP A 60 -17.02 -0.31 -6.47
N ASN A 61 -16.49 -1.22 -7.25
CA ASN A 61 -16.54 -2.65 -6.98
C ASN A 61 -15.18 -3.28 -6.69
N GLU A 62 -14.13 -2.49 -6.62
CA GLU A 62 -12.80 -3.00 -6.29
C GLU A 62 -12.27 -2.31 -5.04
N GLN A 63 -12.52 -2.96 -3.91
CA GLN A 63 -12.09 -2.49 -2.59
C GLN A 63 -11.26 -3.58 -1.96
N PHE A 64 -9.97 -3.32 -1.81
CA PHE A 64 -9.04 -4.36 -1.41
C PHE A 64 -7.87 -3.83 -0.60
N VAL A 65 -7.27 -4.75 0.15
CA VAL A 65 -5.89 -4.65 0.61
C VAL A 65 -5.14 -5.84 0.05
N LYS A 66 -4.03 -5.59 -0.61
CA LYS A 66 -3.15 -6.62 -1.17
C LYS A 66 -1.78 -6.56 -0.52
N LEU A 67 -1.21 -7.73 -0.28
CA LEU A 67 0.19 -7.87 0.12
C LEU A 67 0.99 -8.38 -1.06
N PHE A 68 2.08 -7.69 -1.33
CA PHE A 68 3.10 -8.12 -2.27
C PHE A 68 4.42 -8.35 -1.54
N ALA A 69 5.12 -9.40 -1.93
CA ALA A 69 6.53 -9.58 -1.58
C ALA A 69 7.41 -8.86 -2.60
N TRP A 70 8.42 -8.15 -2.12
CA TRP A 70 9.44 -7.50 -2.94
C TRP A 70 10.77 -8.25 -2.77
N ASP A 71 11.34 -8.74 -3.87
CA ASP A 71 12.59 -9.49 -3.86
C ASP A 71 13.80 -8.67 -4.32
N GLY A 72 13.61 -7.37 -4.52
CA GLY A 72 14.61 -6.47 -5.06
C GLY A 72 14.49 -6.25 -6.57
N LYS A 73 13.67 -7.04 -7.25
CA LYS A 73 13.48 -6.99 -8.70
C LYS A 73 12.02 -6.88 -9.11
N GLU A 74 11.13 -7.62 -8.42
CA GLU A 74 9.73 -7.66 -8.77
C GLU A 74 8.82 -7.81 -7.56
N LEU A 75 7.56 -7.44 -7.73
CA LEU A 75 6.48 -7.64 -6.77
C LEU A 75 5.71 -8.92 -7.09
N SER A 76 5.56 -9.78 -6.09
CA SER A 76 4.75 -11.00 -6.18
C SER A 76 3.57 -10.89 -5.23
N GLU A 77 2.35 -10.96 -5.75
CA GLU A 77 1.15 -10.92 -4.91
C GLU A 77 1.11 -12.17 -4.01
N ARG A 78 0.93 -11.96 -2.73
CA ARG A 78 0.87 -13.03 -1.71
C ARG A 78 -0.54 -13.29 -1.23
N TRP A 79 -1.32 -12.25 -1.00
CA TRP A 79 -2.72 -12.38 -0.66
C TRP A 79 -3.49 -11.08 -0.93
N LYS A 80 -4.80 -11.23 -0.94
CA LYS A 80 -5.73 -10.13 -1.10
C LYS A 80 -6.88 -10.31 -0.13
N VAL A 81 -7.26 -9.25 0.54
CA VAL A 81 -8.54 -9.15 1.24
C VAL A 81 -9.48 -8.33 0.36
N ASP A 82 -10.56 -8.94 -0.04
CA ASP A 82 -11.58 -8.30 -0.88
C ASP A 82 -12.66 -7.70 0.02
N PHE A 83 -12.51 -6.41 0.29
CA PHE A 83 -13.43 -5.68 1.18
C PHE A 83 -14.81 -5.54 0.57
N TYR A 84 -14.90 -5.45 -0.74
CA TYR A 84 -16.19 -5.35 -1.42
C TYR A 84 -17.00 -6.62 -1.25
N ARG A 85 -16.41 -7.77 -1.57
CA ARG A 85 -17.08 -9.07 -1.44
C ARG A 85 -17.45 -9.40 0.00
N LEU A 86 -16.57 -9.05 0.93
CA LEU A 86 -16.77 -9.30 2.37
C LEU A 86 -17.64 -8.24 3.05
N LYS A 87 -18.04 -7.19 2.31
CA LYS A 87 -18.86 -6.09 2.84
C LYS A 87 -18.24 -5.40 4.05
N LEU A 88 -16.94 -5.22 4.02
CA LEU A 88 -16.17 -4.61 5.11
C LEU A 88 -16.03 -3.08 4.98
N GLY A 89 -16.63 -2.49 3.96
CA GLY A 89 -16.46 -1.07 3.68
C GLY A 89 -15.21 -0.80 2.85
N ARG A 90 -14.64 0.39 2.99
CA ARG A 90 -13.51 0.83 2.17
C ARG A 90 -12.23 0.84 2.98
N PRO A 91 -11.20 0.12 2.56
CA PRO A 91 -9.88 0.26 3.18
C PRO A 91 -9.29 1.62 2.80
N HIS A 92 -8.48 2.19 3.66
CA HIS A 92 -7.80 3.44 3.35
C HIS A 92 -6.29 3.29 3.47
N HIS A 93 -5.81 3.03 4.66
CA HIS A 93 -4.37 3.05 4.91
C HIS A 93 -3.98 1.95 5.89
N MET A 94 -2.77 1.44 5.72
CA MET A 94 -2.17 0.51 6.66
C MET A 94 -0.99 1.19 7.33
N LYS A 95 -0.95 1.12 8.65
CA LYS A 95 0.14 1.64 9.44
C LYS A 95 0.81 0.50 10.19
N PHE A 96 2.12 0.44 10.11
CA PHE A 96 2.90 -0.52 10.90
C PHE A 96 3.20 0.05 12.28
N GLY A 97 3.42 -0.85 13.23
CA GLY A 97 3.92 -0.48 14.54
C GLY A 97 5.36 0.02 14.48
N ALA A 98 6.00 0.09 15.65
CA ALA A 98 7.39 0.51 15.73
C ALA A 98 8.29 -0.38 14.90
N GLY A 99 9.24 0.24 14.20
CA GLY A 99 10.22 -0.48 13.40
C GLY A 99 11.28 -1.16 14.26
N PRO A 100 12.13 -1.97 13.62
CA PRO A 100 13.26 -2.60 14.30
C PRO A 100 14.13 -1.54 14.97
N GLY A 101 14.49 -1.77 16.24
CA GLY A 101 15.27 -0.83 17.00
C GLY A 101 14.49 0.37 17.55
N GLN A 102 13.26 0.53 17.19
CA GLN A 102 12.39 1.56 17.70
C GLN A 102 11.55 1.01 18.84
N ARG A 103 11.52 1.76 19.94
CA ARG A 103 10.63 1.43 21.03
C ARG A 103 9.26 2.04 20.73
N ALA A 104 8.23 1.22 20.83
CA ALA A 104 6.88 1.73 20.78
C ALA A 104 6.69 2.67 21.99
N ALA A 105 6.18 3.87 21.74
CA ALA A 105 5.84 4.76 22.83
C ALA A 105 4.81 4.08 23.72
N PRO A 106 5.02 4.08 25.03
CA PRO A 106 4.00 3.59 25.92
C PRO A 106 2.73 4.37 25.66
N ALA A 107 1.69 3.64 25.48
CA ALA A 107 0.45 4.28 25.18
C ALA A 107 0.08 5.10 26.40
N ALA A 108 0.08 6.35 26.19
CA ALA A 108 -0.34 7.22 27.22
C ALA A 108 -1.75 6.86 27.57
N GLY A 109 -1.81 6.35 28.61
CA GLY A 109 -3.05 5.92 28.89
C GLY A 109 -3.45 4.80 28.05
N THR A 110 -2.74 4.29 27.65
CA THR A 110 -3.00 3.56 26.79
C THR A 110 -3.49 2.60 26.76
N VAL A 111 -3.83 2.48 26.74
CA VAL A 111 -4.15 1.98 26.25
C VAL A 111 -4.04 1.10 25.71
N ALA A 112 -3.75 0.72 25.83
CA ALA A 112 -3.69 0.18 25.24
C ALA A 112 -3.93 -0.65 24.75
N ALA A 113 -3.86 -1.01 24.64
CA ALA A 113 -4.08 -1.84 24.13
C ALA A 113 -4.79 -1.98 23.59
N ARG A 114 -5.00 -1.87 23.50
CA ARG A 114 -5.88 -1.99 22.96
C ARG A 114 -5.95 -2.69 21.96
#